data_c6d728f9a127d295abff5f2cd73c6bed
#
_entry.id   c6d728f9a127d295abff5f2cd73c6bed
#
_cell.length_a   1.000
_cell.length_b   1.000
_cell.length_c   1.000
_cell.angle_alpha   90.00
_cell.angle_beta   90.00
_cell.angle_gamma   90.00
#
_symmetry.space_group_name_H-M   'P 1'
#
loop_
_entity.id
_entity.type
_entity.pdbx_description
1 polymer ?
#
loop_
_entity_poly.entity_id
_entity_poly.type
_entity_poly.pdbx_seq_one_letter_code
_entity_poly.pdbx_strand_id
1 'polypeptide(L)'
;MVTELLQEAAVMRAFADIEVHHEDLVQLIIRLCEMAAPTFQEGPRARVVAAELRALGLQEVQLDDVNNVTGILPGPDPGPTFLLDAHTDTVFPAGTDVRVRRADGKLTAPGIGDDTANLACALFLLRLVRDCRLSLPGTLIFSGTAGEEGLGDLCGIKAVMKRLAGRVDYVLALDGQLGRITDQGVGSHRFKITVKAQGGHSWADFGAPSAIHALGAVIARISQCEVPEQPRTTFNVGTIAGGTSVNTIAEAAEMLLDMRSVSAEELTRLETRVMALLPDVEREYGVHIERQLVGDRPAGSKADTAWMVNTIRQVHQALDLQTQVNAASTNANVPLSQGIPAVVIGTYTGKGTHRLEEWIDEPSVILGMKQLVLTVLALQQRASGSRTP
;
A
#
# COMPACT_ATOMS: atom_id res chain seq x y z
N MET A 1 18.10 -24.13 -5.10
CA MET A 1 16.83 -23.53 -5.62
C MET A 1 17.11 -22.26 -6.43
N VAL A 2 17.41 -21.08 -5.86
CA VAL A 2 17.60 -19.84 -6.66
C VAL A 2 18.76 -19.97 -7.67
N THR A 3 19.89 -20.58 -7.27
CA THR A 3 21.01 -20.85 -8.16
C THR A 3 20.65 -21.78 -9.32
N GLU A 4 19.75 -22.71 -9.11
CA GLU A 4 19.25 -23.62 -10.15
C GLU A 4 18.32 -22.88 -11.10
N LEU A 5 17.41 -22.04 -10.57
CA LEU A 5 16.55 -21.18 -11.38
C LEU A 5 17.36 -20.31 -12.36
N LEU A 6 18.48 -19.75 -11.92
CA LEU A 6 19.37 -18.95 -12.78
C LEU A 6 19.96 -19.75 -13.96
N GLN A 7 19.99 -21.08 -13.87
CA GLN A 7 20.47 -21.96 -14.95
C GLN A 7 19.33 -22.48 -15.86
N GLU A 8 18.08 -22.21 -15.48
CA GLU A 8 16.96 -22.62 -16.32
C GLU A 8 16.89 -21.81 -17.62
N ALA A 9 16.78 -22.52 -18.75
CA ALA A 9 16.74 -21.88 -20.06
C ALA A 9 15.58 -20.86 -20.20
N ALA A 10 14.43 -21.10 -19.53
CA ALA A 10 13.31 -20.18 -19.53
C ALA A 10 13.64 -18.88 -18.77
N VAL A 11 14.33 -18.97 -17.64
CA VAL A 11 14.77 -17.79 -16.84
C VAL A 11 15.83 -17.00 -17.60
N MET A 12 16.79 -17.68 -18.24
CA MET A 12 17.79 -17.02 -19.08
C MET A 12 17.14 -16.27 -20.26
N ARG A 13 16.12 -16.88 -20.90
CA ARG A 13 15.35 -16.19 -21.95
C ARG A 13 14.60 -14.97 -21.38
N ALA A 14 13.97 -15.09 -20.22
CA ALA A 14 13.28 -13.97 -19.59
C ALA A 14 14.23 -12.82 -19.25
N PHE A 15 15.44 -13.12 -18.78
CA PHE A 15 16.44 -12.08 -18.51
C PHE A 15 16.93 -11.38 -19.78
N ALA A 16 17.14 -12.13 -20.85
CA ALA A 16 17.47 -11.56 -22.15
C ALA A 16 16.31 -10.72 -22.72
N ASP A 17 15.07 -11.19 -22.57
CA ASP A 17 13.86 -10.48 -23.01
C ASP A 17 13.67 -9.14 -22.25
N ILE A 18 13.93 -9.11 -20.94
CA ILE A 18 13.90 -7.88 -20.14
C ILE A 18 14.84 -6.82 -20.70
N GLU A 19 16.06 -7.22 -21.09
CA GLU A 19 17.05 -6.29 -21.64
C GLU A 19 16.69 -5.82 -23.05
N VAL A 20 16.21 -6.73 -23.89
CA VAL A 20 15.83 -6.44 -25.30
C VAL A 20 14.58 -5.54 -25.34
N HIS A 21 13.60 -5.77 -24.46
CA HIS A 21 12.32 -5.05 -24.42
C HIS A 21 12.24 -4.05 -23.26
N HIS A 22 13.38 -3.58 -22.76
CA HIS A 22 13.40 -2.57 -21.69
C HIS A 22 12.61 -1.30 -22.10
N GLU A 23 12.76 -0.87 -23.36
CA GLU A 23 12.04 0.29 -23.86
C GLU A 23 10.51 0.08 -23.83
N ASP A 24 10.01 -1.12 -24.13
CA ASP A 24 8.58 -1.43 -24.05
C ASP A 24 8.06 -1.29 -22.62
N LEU A 25 8.86 -1.75 -21.63
CA LEU A 25 8.53 -1.59 -20.22
C LEU A 25 8.54 -0.11 -19.80
N VAL A 26 9.53 0.65 -20.22
CA VAL A 26 9.58 2.11 -19.98
C VAL A 26 8.36 2.81 -20.55
N GLN A 27 7.97 2.48 -21.78
CA GLN A 27 6.78 3.05 -22.41
C GLN A 27 5.49 2.64 -21.70
N LEU A 28 5.42 1.42 -21.14
CA LEU A 28 4.29 0.99 -20.30
C LEU A 28 4.21 1.81 -19.00
N ILE A 29 5.35 2.04 -18.33
CA ILE A 29 5.42 2.91 -17.14
C ILE A 29 4.93 4.32 -17.48
N ILE A 30 5.45 4.92 -18.54
CA ILE A 30 5.07 6.28 -18.98
C ILE A 30 3.57 6.33 -19.26
N ARG A 31 3.05 5.41 -20.07
CA ARG A 31 1.63 5.37 -20.44
C ARG A 31 0.72 5.24 -19.23
N LEU A 32 1.07 4.40 -18.25
CA LEU A 32 0.28 4.24 -17.04
C LEU A 32 0.38 5.47 -16.12
N CYS A 33 1.57 6.06 -15.99
CA CYS A 33 1.78 7.26 -15.18
C CYS A 33 1.00 8.47 -15.71
N GLU A 34 0.99 8.70 -17.01
CA GLU A 34 0.29 9.82 -17.66
C GLU A 34 -1.24 9.69 -17.61
N MET A 35 -1.76 8.58 -17.11
CA MET A 35 -3.17 8.44 -16.76
C MET A 35 -3.37 8.80 -15.29
N ALA A 36 -3.80 10.01 -14.97
CA ALA A 36 -4.10 10.42 -13.61
C ALA A 36 -5.08 9.42 -12.95
N ALA A 37 -4.73 8.95 -11.76
CA ALA A 37 -5.54 8.00 -10.99
C ALA A 37 -5.56 8.42 -9.51
N PRO A 38 -6.18 9.55 -9.16
CA PRO A 38 -6.40 9.90 -7.77
C PRO A 38 -7.18 8.80 -7.07
N THR A 39 -6.93 8.59 -5.77
CA THR A 39 -7.73 7.67 -4.94
C THR A 39 -9.23 7.90 -5.14
N PHE A 40 -9.99 6.85 -5.37
CA PHE A 40 -11.41 6.81 -5.78
C PHE A 40 -11.71 7.24 -7.23
N GLN A 41 -10.69 7.55 -8.05
CA GLN A 41 -10.88 7.94 -9.45
C GLN A 41 -10.01 7.08 -10.40
N GLU A 42 -9.66 5.86 -10.00
CA GLU A 42 -8.76 4.95 -10.71
C GLU A 42 -9.37 4.35 -11.99
N GLY A 43 -10.68 4.48 -12.19
CA GLY A 43 -11.43 3.82 -13.24
C GLY A 43 -10.82 3.89 -14.65
N PRO A 44 -10.27 5.02 -15.12
CA PRO A 44 -9.58 5.08 -16.42
C PRO A 44 -8.35 4.16 -16.49
N ARG A 45 -7.46 4.20 -15.49
CA ARG A 45 -6.26 3.35 -15.40
C ARG A 45 -6.64 1.88 -15.25
N ALA A 46 -7.62 1.58 -14.40
CA ALA A 46 -8.13 0.22 -14.18
C ALA A 46 -8.65 -0.43 -15.49
N ARG A 47 -9.35 0.33 -16.35
CA ARG A 47 -9.81 -0.18 -17.66
C ARG A 47 -8.65 -0.55 -18.58
N VAL A 48 -7.57 0.22 -18.57
CA VAL A 48 -6.39 -0.09 -19.36
C VAL A 48 -5.70 -1.34 -18.82
N VAL A 49 -5.53 -1.45 -17.49
CA VAL A 49 -4.98 -2.66 -16.87
C VAL A 49 -5.84 -3.88 -17.24
N ALA A 50 -7.18 -3.79 -17.18
CA ALA A 50 -8.06 -4.88 -17.57
C ALA A 50 -7.89 -5.27 -19.05
N ALA A 51 -7.67 -4.31 -19.95
CA ALA A 51 -7.41 -4.59 -21.36
C ALA A 51 -6.06 -5.31 -21.55
N GLU A 52 -5.01 -4.89 -20.83
CA GLU A 52 -3.70 -5.57 -20.83
C GLU A 52 -3.83 -7.02 -20.34
N LEU A 53 -4.54 -7.29 -19.24
CA LEU A 53 -4.72 -8.65 -18.73
C LEU A 53 -5.43 -9.54 -19.75
N ARG A 54 -6.46 -9.03 -20.47
CA ARG A 54 -7.13 -9.77 -21.53
C ARG A 54 -6.21 -10.06 -22.70
N ALA A 55 -5.42 -9.07 -23.13
CA ALA A 55 -4.44 -9.22 -24.22
C ALA A 55 -3.35 -10.24 -23.86
N LEU A 56 -3.00 -10.34 -22.57
CA LEU A 56 -2.06 -11.34 -22.05
C LEU A 56 -2.68 -12.73 -21.91
N GLY A 57 -4.01 -12.87 -22.09
CA GLY A 57 -4.70 -14.16 -22.05
C GLY A 57 -5.10 -14.62 -20.66
N LEU A 58 -5.13 -13.73 -19.66
CA LEU A 58 -5.63 -14.10 -18.33
C LEU A 58 -7.12 -14.43 -18.40
N GLN A 59 -7.51 -15.41 -17.59
CA GLN A 59 -8.90 -15.84 -17.44
C GLN A 59 -9.61 -14.99 -16.38
N GLU A 60 -10.93 -14.97 -16.42
CA GLU A 60 -11.80 -14.30 -15.44
C GLU A 60 -11.39 -12.84 -15.17
N VAL A 61 -11.00 -12.11 -16.23
CA VAL A 61 -10.63 -10.69 -16.06
C VAL A 61 -11.86 -9.86 -15.70
N GLN A 62 -11.85 -9.33 -14.47
CA GLN A 62 -12.96 -8.57 -13.88
C GLN A 62 -12.49 -7.17 -13.47
N LEU A 63 -13.39 -6.20 -13.63
CA LEU A 63 -13.33 -4.87 -13.03
C LEU A 63 -14.51 -4.76 -12.07
N ASP A 64 -14.25 -4.53 -10.80
CA ASP A 64 -15.30 -4.45 -9.78
C ASP A 64 -15.76 -2.99 -9.51
N ASP A 65 -16.77 -2.85 -8.63
CA ASP A 65 -17.42 -1.57 -8.35
C ASP A 65 -16.52 -0.55 -7.61
N VAL A 66 -15.38 -1.02 -7.05
CA VAL A 66 -14.38 -0.16 -6.40
C VAL A 66 -13.15 0.07 -7.28
N ASN A 67 -13.23 -0.24 -8.58
CA ASN A 67 -12.18 -0.13 -9.60
C ASN A 67 -11.01 -1.11 -9.44
N ASN A 68 -11.13 -2.19 -8.67
CA ASN A 68 -10.11 -3.24 -8.72
C ASN A 68 -10.17 -3.99 -10.04
N VAL A 69 -9.01 -4.32 -10.56
CA VAL A 69 -8.89 -5.23 -11.69
C VAL A 69 -8.27 -6.53 -11.22
N THR A 70 -8.89 -7.66 -11.55
CA THR A 70 -8.31 -8.98 -11.26
C THR A 70 -8.33 -9.85 -12.50
N GLY A 71 -7.39 -10.79 -12.58
CA GLY A 71 -7.33 -11.81 -13.62
C GLY A 71 -6.59 -13.04 -13.13
N ILE A 72 -6.86 -14.21 -13.70
CA ILE A 72 -6.31 -15.49 -13.28
C ILE A 72 -5.43 -16.06 -14.38
N LEU A 73 -4.22 -16.43 -14.03
CA LEU A 73 -3.35 -17.28 -14.82
C LEU A 73 -3.31 -18.65 -14.14
N PRO A 74 -4.08 -19.64 -14.66
CA PRO A 74 -4.16 -20.94 -14.03
C PRO A 74 -2.85 -21.70 -14.15
N GLY A 75 -2.45 -22.35 -13.07
CA GLY A 75 -1.36 -23.31 -13.03
C GLY A 75 -1.87 -24.75 -12.94
N PRO A 76 -0.98 -25.75 -12.91
CA PRO A 76 -1.35 -27.13 -12.70
C PRO A 76 -1.98 -27.33 -11.32
N ASP A 77 -2.96 -28.23 -11.23
CA ASP A 77 -3.63 -28.62 -10.01
C ASP A 77 -3.19 -30.05 -9.61
N PRO A 78 -2.86 -30.33 -8.33
CA PRO A 78 -2.85 -29.41 -7.20
C PRO A 78 -1.59 -28.54 -7.14
N GLY A 79 -1.77 -27.23 -6.94
CA GLY A 79 -0.67 -26.26 -6.77
C GLY A 79 -1.06 -25.11 -5.84
N PRO A 80 -0.10 -24.32 -5.37
CA PRO A 80 -0.40 -23.16 -4.55
C PRO A 80 -1.08 -22.08 -5.38
N THR A 81 -2.01 -21.35 -4.75
CA THR A 81 -2.59 -20.14 -5.34
C THR A 81 -1.99 -18.93 -4.68
N PHE A 82 -1.35 -18.05 -5.45
CA PHE A 82 -0.83 -16.81 -4.91
C PHE A 82 -1.45 -15.58 -5.60
N LEU A 83 -1.57 -14.51 -4.82
CA LEU A 83 -1.99 -13.22 -5.29
C LEU A 83 -0.77 -12.35 -5.53
N LEU A 84 -0.61 -11.84 -6.75
CA LEU A 84 0.32 -10.77 -7.11
C LEU A 84 -0.48 -9.48 -7.17
N ASP A 85 -0.19 -8.55 -6.28
CA ASP A 85 -0.91 -7.30 -6.13
C ASP A 85 -0.04 -6.09 -6.40
N ALA A 86 -0.61 -5.03 -7.01
CA ALA A 86 -0.03 -3.71 -7.14
C ALA A 86 -1.15 -2.69 -7.12
N HIS A 87 -0.98 -1.53 -6.47
CA HIS A 87 -2.07 -0.57 -6.46
C HIS A 87 -2.09 0.34 -7.69
N THR A 88 -3.27 0.85 -8.00
CA THR A 88 -3.52 1.64 -9.22
C THR A 88 -3.70 3.13 -8.94
N ASP A 89 -3.99 3.51 -7.71
CA ASP A 89 -4.17 4.91 -7.32
C ASP A 89 -2.86 5.62 -6.99
N THR A 90 -2.95 6.92 -6.84
CA THR A 90 -1.87 7.79 -6.39
C THR A 90 -2.42 8.86 -5.46
N VAL A 91 -1.56 9.43 -4.58
CA VAL A 91 -1.93 10.51 -3.65
C VAL A 91 -2.27 11.83 -4.33
N PHE A 92 -1.98 11.97 -5.62
CA PHE A 92 -2.08 13.25 -6.32
C PHE A 92 -3.52 13.55 -6.74
N PRO A 93 -4.04 14.77 -6.45
CA PRO A 93 -5.40 15.14 -6.81
C PRO A 93 -5.60 15.27 -8.33
N ALA A 94 -6.85 15.19 -8.75
CA ALA A 94 -7.23 15.43 -10.15
C ALA A 94 -6.73 16.80 -10.63
N GLY A 95 -6.23 16.84 -11.88
CA GLY A 95 -5.65 18.05 -12.46
C GLY A 95 -4.15 18.24 -12.21
N THR A 96 -3.51 17.38 -11.41
CA THR A 96 -2.04 17.35 -11.30
C THR A 96 -1.43 17.01 -12.66
N ASP A 97 -0.39 17.74 -13.07
CA ASP A 97 0.37 17.42 -14.29
C ASP A 97 1.21 16.16 -14.05
N VAL A 98 0.79 15.06 -14.65
CA VAL A 98 1.43 13.74 -14.55
C VAL A 98 2.26 13.37 -15.77
N ARG A 99 2.57 14.34 -16.65
CA ARG A 99 3.42 14.09 -17.82
C ARG A 99 4.82 13.71 -17.39
N VAL A 100 5.32 12.63 -17.97
CA VAL A 100 6.63 12.08 -17.62
C VAL A 100 7.74 12.83 -18.35
N ARG A 101 8.74 13.27 -17.60
CA ARG A 101 9.99 13.80 -18.15
C ARG A 101 11.06 12.71 -18.06
N ARG A 102 11.63 12.34 -19.21
CA ARG A 102 12.73 11.37 -19.30
C ARG A 102 14.00 12.12 -19.62
N ALA A 103 14.96 12.11 -18.70
CA ALA A 103 16.27 12.74 -18.85
C ALA A 103 17.30 12.10 -17.93
N ASP A 104 18.54 12.01 -18.35
CA ASP A 104 19.68 11.55 -17.56
C ASP A 104 19.46 10.18 -16.88
N GLY A 105 18.81 9.23 -17.58
CA GLY A 105 18.51 7.91 -17.05
C GLY A 105 17.42 7.89 -15.97
N LYS A 106 16.61 8.96 -15.89
CA LYS A 106 15.51 9.08 -14.92
C LYS A 106 14.18 9.32 -15.61
N LEU A 107 13.14 8.75 -15.02
CA LEU A 107 11.75 9.10 -15.32
C LEU A 107 11.23 9.91 -14.13
N THR A 108 10.74 11.12 -14.38
CA THR A 108 10.26 12.05 -13.36
C THR A 108 8.82 12.43 -13.62
N ALA A 109 7.93 12.11 -12.72
CA ALA A 109 6.53 12.55 -12.68
C ALA A 109 5.90 12.20 -11.33
N PRO A 110 4.82 12.87 -10.91
CA PRO A 110 4.04 12.49 -9.73
C PRO A 110 3.50 11.06 -9.85
N GLY A 111 3.79 10.17 -8.89
CA GLY A 111 3.33 8.78 -8.87
C GLY A 111 4.00 7.86 -9.89
N ILE A 112 5.17 8.24 -10.42
CA ILE A 112 5.92 7.43 -11.39
C ILE A 112 6.46 6.15 -10.74
N GLY A 113 6.86 6.23 -9.47
CA GLY A 113 7.34 5.11 -8.68
C GLY A 113 6.19 4.44 -7.94
N ASP A 114 5.51 5.24 -7.12
CA ASP A 114 4.45 4.81 -6.21
C ASP A 114 3.06 4.97 -6.85
N ASP A 115 2.43 3.91 -7.38
CA ASP A 115 2.92 2.54 -7.52
C ASP A 115 3.05 2.16 -9.01
N THR A 116 3.11 3.18 -9.89
CA THR A 116 3.02 2.99 -11.35
C THR A 116 4.11 2.08 -11.91
N ALA A 117 5.36 2.23 -11.45
CA ALA A 117 6.46 1.40 -11.93
C ALA A 117 6.28 -0.07 -11.50
N ASN A 118 5.88 -0.33 -10.27
CA ASN A 118 5.62 -1.67 -9.77
C ASN A 118 4.43 -2.32 -10.48
N LEU A 119 3.34 -1.57 -10.72
CA LEU A 119 2.19 -2.05 -11.51
C LEU A 119 2.60 -2.42 -12.94
N ALA A 120 3.42 -1.59 -13.60
CA ALA A 120 3.93 -1.89 -14.93
C ALA A 120 4.81 -3.14 -14.93
N CYS A 121 5.68 -3.29 -13.92
CA CYS A 121 6.52 -4.48 -13.75
C CYS A 121 5.69 -5.75 -13.54
N ALA A 122 4.57 -5.67 -12.78
CA ALA A 122 3.67 -6.79 -12.62
C ALA A 122 3.03 -7.23 -13.95
N LEU A 123 2.56 -6.28 -14.76
CA LEU A 123 2.02 -6.57 -16.10
C LEU A 123 3.08 -7.16 -17.03
N PHE A 124 4.29 -6.60 -16.98
CA PHE A 124 5.41 -7.08 -17.79
C PHE A 124 5.85 -8.51 -17.39
N LEU A 125 5.82 -8.84 -16.08
CA LEU A 125 6.04 -10.21 -15.61
C LEU A 125 5.04 -11.19 -16.24
N LEU A 126 3.75 -10.86 -16.30
CA LEU A 126 2.73 -11.71 -16.92
C LEU A 126 3.04 -11.95 -18.40
N ARG A 127 3.55 -10.94 -19.12
CA ARG A 127 4.05 -11.09 -20.49
C ARG A 127 5.21 -12.08 -20.54
N LEU A 128 6.22 -11.94 -19.66
CA LEU A 128 7.37 -12.85 -19.61
C LEU A 128 6.96 -14.30 -19.30
N VAL A 129 6.00 -14.51 -18.40
CA VAL A 129 5.48 -15.85 -18.10
C VAL A 129 4.94 -16.52 -19.36
N ARG A 130 4.16 -15.80 -20.17
CA ARG A 130 3.61 -16.29 -21.43
C ARG A 130 4.71 -16.50 -22.49
N ASP A 131 5.49 -15.46 -22.79
CA ASP A 131 6.37 -15.40 -23.97
C ASP A 131 7.63 -16.25 -23.77
N CYS A 132 8.20 -16.25 -22.56
CA CYS A 132 9.36 -17.06 -22.21
C CYS A 132 8.99 -18.46 -21.69
N ARG A 133 7.68 -18.75 -21.56
CA ARG A 133 7.16 -20.02 -21.03
C ARG A 133 7.73 -20.35 -19.65
N LEU A 134 7.70 -19.35 -18.75
CA LEU A 134 8.06 -19.57 -17.36
C LEU A 134 7.05 -20.53 -16.72
N SER A 135 7.54 -21.60 -16.10
CA SER A 135 6.66 -22.59 -15.46
C SER A 135 6.30 -22.14 -14.05
N LEU A 136 5.03 -21.91 -13.83
CA LEU A 136 4.47 -21.67 -12.49
C LEU A 136 3.80 -22.96 -12.00
N PRO A 137 4.26 -23.57 -10.89
CA PRO A 137 3.69 -24.82 -10.37
C PRO A 137 2.34 -24.63 -9.68
N GLY A 138 1.79 -23.43 -9.65
CA GLY A 138 0.50 -23.10 -9.07
C GLY A 138 -0.21 -21.98 -9.81
N THR A 139 -1.39 -21.61 -9.34
CA THR A 139 -2.20 -20.53 -9.92
C THR A 139 -1.70 -19.16 -9.47
N LEU A 140 -1.57 -18.23 -10.42
CA LEU A 140 -1.35 -16.82 -10.15
C LEU A 140 -2.64 -16.04 -10.33
N ILE A 141 -3.08 -15.34 -9.30
CA ILE A 141 -4.12 -14.32 -9.40
C ILE A 141 -3.41 -12.97 -9.41
N PHE A 142 -3.67 -12.16 -10.43
CA PHE A 142 -3.23 -10.76 -10.44
C PHE A 142 -4.33 -9.87 -9.89
N SER A 143 -3.96 -8.85 -9.09
CA SER A 143 -4.85 -7.73 -8.75
C SER A 143 -4.15 -6.39 -8.98
N GLY A 144 -4.84 -5.49 -9.67
CA GLY A 144 -4.55 -4.06 -9.68
C GLY A 144 -5.58 -3.41 -8.76
N THR A 145 -5.18 -3.03 -7.55
CA THR A 145 -6.12 -2.61 -6.51
C THR A 145 -6.25 -1.10 -6.42
N ALA A 146 -7.45 -0.63 -6.08
CA ALA A 146 -7.77 0.77 -5.87
C ALA A 146 -7.70 1.15 -4.39
N GLY A 147 -7.54 2.44 -4.10
CA GLY A 147 -7.70 2.96 -2.75
C GLY A 147 -6.66 2.47 -1.75
N GLU A 148 -5.43 2.25 -2.18
CA GLU A 148 -4.32 2.01 -1.27
C GLU A 148 -3.99 3.29 -0.51
N GLU A 149 -3.97 4.41 -1.19
CA GLU A 149 -3.47 5.68 -0.70
C GLU A 149 -4.44 6.44 0.20
N GLY A 150 -3.88 7.21 1.12
CA GLY A 150 -4.57 8.22 1.90
C GLY A 150 -5.83 7.74 2.61
N LEU A 151 -6.97 8.31 2.22
CA LEU A 151 -8.30 7.97 2.75
C LEU A 151 -8.97 6.81 2.01
N GLY A 152 -8.31 6.22 1.03
CA GLY A 152 -8.77 4.99 0.35
C GLY A 152 -8.85 3.79 1.29
N ASP A 153 -8.06 3.83 2.36
CA ASP A 153 -8.17 2.90 3.50
C ASP A 153 -8.07 1.43 3.10
N LEU A 154 -7.26 1.13 2.09
CA LEU A 154 -7.07 -0.23 1.56
C LEU A 154 -8.39 -0.88 1.07
N CYS A 155 -9.36 -0.07 0.63
CA CYS A 155 -10.68 -0.59 0.26
C CYS A 155 -10.61 -1.62 -0.87
N GLY A 156 -9.68 -1.44 -1.80
CA GLY A 156 -9.45 -2.35 -2.91
C GLY A 156 -9.02 -3.73 -2.47
N ILE A 157 -7.91 -3.83 -1.76
CA ILE A 157 -7.41 -5.13 -1.29
C ILE A 157 -8.35 -5.78 -0.27
N LYS A 158 -9.05 -4.98 0.58
CA LYS A 158 -10.12 -5.52 1.45
C LYS A 158 -11.21 -6.22 0.64
N ALA A 159 -11.67 -5.62 -0.47
CA ALA A 159 -12.66 -6.20 -1.36
C ALA A 159 -12.13 -7.46 -2.07
N VAL A 160 -10.91 -7.42 -2.60
CA VAL A 160 -10.25 -8.55 -3.26
C VAL A 160 -10.10 -9.73 -2.30
N MET A 161 -9.54 -9.51 -1.11
CA MET A 161 -9.33 -10.58 -0.13
C MET A 161 -10.65 -11.18 0.40
N LYS A 162 -11.68 -10.36 0.55
CA LYS A 162 -13.02 -10.85 0.88
C LYS A 162 -13.59 -11.78 -0.20
N ARG A 163 -13.46 -11.40 -1.48
CA ARG A 163 -13.92 -12.21 -2.62
C ARG A 163 -13.13 -13.50 -2.78
N LEU A 164 -11.82 -13.46 -2.50
CA LEU A 164 -10.91 -14.60 -2.62
C LEU A 164 -10.74 -15.40 -1.32
N ALA A 165 -11.62 -15.20 -0.32
CA ALA A 165 -11.51 -15.87 0.96
C ALA A 165 -11.36 -17.40 0.82
N GLY A 166 -10.33 -17.96 1.46
CA GLY A 166 -10.00 -19.40 1.40
C GLY A 166 -9.40 -19.88 0.07
N ARG A 167 -9.11 -18.98 -0.89
CA ARG A 167 -8.55 -19.33 -2.20
C ARG A 167 -7.08 -18.96 -2.36
N VAL A 168 -6.55 -18.11 -1.52
CA VAL A 168 -5.19 -17.57 -1.61
C VAL A 168 -4.33 -18.15 -0.49
N ASP A 169 -3.21 -18.74 -0.85
CA ASP A 169 -2.25 -19.35 0.09
C ASP A 169 -1.24 -18.32 0.59
N TYR A 170 -0.82 -17.37 -0.27
CA TYR A 170 0.08 -16.27 0.09
C TYR A 170 -0.04 -15.10 -0.89
N VAL A 171 0.48 -13.94 -0.47
CA VAL A 171 0.42 -12.70 -1.25
C VAL A 171 1.82 -12.13 -1.46
N LEU A 172 2.13 -11.75 -2.69
CA LEU A 172 3.26 -10.91 -3.03
C LEU A 172 2.68 -9.57 -3.51
N ALA A 173 2.75 -8.55 -2.69
CA ALA A 173 2.41 -7.21 -3.12
C ALA A 173 3.66 -6.51 -3.67
N LEU A 174 3.47 -5.73 -4.71
CA LEU A 174 4.51 -4.87 -5.24
C LEU A 174 4.24 -3.45 -4.76
N ASP A 175 5.22 -2.86 -4.10
CA ASP A 175 5.17 -1.50 -3.57
C ASP A 175 6.56 -1.11 -3.04
N GLY A 176 6.85 0.20 -3.01
CA GLY A 176 8.14 0.70 -2.55
C GLY A 176 9.29 0.41 -3.52
N GLN A 177 10.49 0.20 -2.98
CA GLN A 177 11.73 0.25 -3.76
C GLN A 177 12.50 -1.08 -3.75
N LEU A 178 13.31 -1.28 -4.78
CA LEU A 178 14.21 -2.42 -4.97
C LEU A 178 15.11 -2.65 -3.73
N GLY A 179 15.29 -3.93 -3.36
CA GLY A 179 16.08 -4.33 -2.21
C GLY A 179 15.36 -4.23 -0.86
N ARG A 180 14.13 -3.69 -0.81
CA ARG A 180 13.32 -3.68 0.39
C ARG A 180 12.38 -4.88 0.44
N ILE A 181 12.16 -5.38 1.65
CA ILE A 181 11.15 -6.40 1.95
C ILE A 181 10.32 -5.87 3.12
N THR A 182 9.03 -5.62 2.90
CA THR A 182 8.11 -5.35 4.00
C THR A 182 7.42 -6.65 4.37
N ASP A 183 7.59 -7.08 5.62
CA ASP A 183 7.07 -8.35 6.14
C ASP A 183 6.15 -8.18 7.35
N GLN A 184 5.85 -6.92 7.70
CA GLN A 184 4.99 -6.57 8.81
C GLN A 184 4.12 -5.37 8.47
N GLY A 185 2.80 -5.52 8.63
CA GLY A 185 1.83 -4.46 8.40
C GLY A 185 1.73 -3.49 9.58
N VAL A 186 1.97 -2.19 9.32
CA VAL A 186 1.69 -1.13 10.28
C VAL A 186 0.21 -0.77 10.19
N GLY A 187 -0.57 -1.17 11.19
CA GLY A 187 -1.98 -0.79 11.29
C GLY A 187 -2.16 0.68 11.64
N SER A 188 -3.29 1.23 11.27
CA SER A 188 -3.66 2.60 11.65
C SER A 188 -5.15 2.76 11.90
N HIS A 189 -5.51 3.44 12.99
CA HIS A 189 -6.85 3.96 13.23
C HIS A 189 -6.82 5.48 13.08
N ARG A 190 -7.63 6.01 12.17
CA ARG A 190 -7.70 7.45 11.89
C ARG A 190 -9.07 7.97 12.26
N PHE A 191 -9.07 9.04 13.05
CA PHE A 191 -10.31 9.65 13.50
C PHE A 191 -10.38 11.12 13.12
N LYS A 192 -11.56 11.54 12.65
CA LYS A 192 -11.98 12.93 12.67
C LYS A 192 -12.67 13.18 14.00
N ILE A 193 -12.15 14.11 14.80
CA ILE A 193 -12.73 14.54 16.06
C ILE A 193 -13.24 15.96 15.86
N THR A 194 -14.53 16.19 16.11
CA THR A 194 -15.21 17.48 15.94
C THR A 194 -15.76 17.91 17.29
N VAL A 195 -15.41 19.10 17.73
CA VAL A 195 -15.92 19.72 18.94
C VAL A 195 -16.94 20.78 18.56
N LYS A 196 -18.10 20.78 19.23
CA LYS A 196 -19.18 21.77 19.08
C LYS A 196 -19.44 22.46 20.43
N ALA A 197 -19.60 23.75 20.38
CA ALA A 197 -19.84 24.62 21.54
C ALA A 197 -20.90 25.66 21.23
N GLN A 198 -21.36 26.39 22.24
CA GLN A 198 -22.33 27.46 22.07
C GLN A 198 -21.76 28.64 21.28
N GLY A 199 -20.47 28.95 21.49
CA GLY A 199 -19.85 30.13 20.91
C GLY A 199 -20.30 31.43 21.55
N GLY A 200 -19.96 32.56 20.92
CA GLY A 200 -20.38 33.88 21.38
C GLY A 200 -19.39 35.01 21.05
N HIS A 201 -19.71 36.22 21.53
CA HIS A 201 -18.84 37.38 21.41
C HIS A 201 -17.73 37.33 22.48
N SER A 202 -16.47 37.42 22.10
CA SER A 202 -15.31 37.19 22.99
C SER A 202 -15.27 38.08 24.24
N TRP A 203 -15.88 39.28 24.18
CA TRP A 203 -15.99 40.20 25.32
C TRP A 203 -17.29 40.04 26.08
N ALA A 204 -18.43 40.05 25.36
CA ALA A 204 -19.74 40.04 25.99
C ALA A 204 -20.07 38.71 26.66
N ASP A 205 -19.68 37.62 26.04
CA ASP A 205 -19.95 36.24 26.46
C ASP A 205 -18.70 35.57 27.06
N PHE A 206 -17.76 36.38 27.63
CA PHE A 206 -16.53 35.83 28.22
C PHE A 206 -16.85 34.75 29.28
N GLY A 207 -16.24 33.57 29.13
CA GLY A 207 -16.48 32.39 29.96
C GLY A 207 -17.43 31.35 29.32
N ALA A 208 -18.06 31.69 28.17
CA ALA A 208 -18.81 30.69 27.41
C ALA A 208 -17.91 29.60 26.86
N PRO A 209 -18.42 28.35 26.68
CA PRO A 209 -17.71 27.24 26.09
C PRO A 209 -17.13 27.58 24.71
N SER A 210 -15.84 27.20 24.49
CA SER A 210 -15.13 27.41 23.23
C SER A 210 -14.68 26.09 22.67
N ALA A 211 -15.10 25.79 21.45
CA ALA A 211 -14.70 24.56 20.75
C ALA A 211 -13.18 24.48 20.53
N ILE A 212 -12.51 25.60 20.23
CA ILE A 212 -11.05 25.62 20.04
C ILE A 212 -10.33 25.35 21.38
N HIS A 213 -10.78 25.94 22.49
CA HIS A 213 -10.15 25.68 23.79
C HIS A 213 -10.28 24.22 24.21
N ALA A 214 -11.47 23.64 24.03
CA ALA A 214 -11.73 22.24 24.34
C ALA A 214 -10.89 21.31 23.43
N LEU A 215 -10.81 21.59 22.11
CA LEU A 215 -10.00 20.80 21.18
C LEU A 215 -8.49 20.90 21.54
N GLY A 216 -8.02 22.09 21.94
CA GLY A 216 -6.68 22.27 22.44
C GLY A 216 -6.38 21.42 23.68
N ALA A 217 -7.34 21.29 24.60
CA ALA A 217 -7.22 20.43 25.77
C ALA A 217 -7.19 18.94 25.39
N VAL A 218 -8.00 18.50 24.41
CA VAL A 218 -7.94 17.14 23.87
C VAL A 218 -6.53 16.86 23.33
N ILE A 219 -5.98 17.74 22.48
CA ILE A 219 -4.64 17.57 21.89
C ILE A 219 -3.57 17.52 22.99
N ALA A 220 -3.63 18.40 23.98
CA ALA A 220 -2.70 18.42 25.09
C ALA A 220 -2.72 17.11 25.90
N ARG A 221 -3.90 16.52 26.12
CA ARG A 221 -4.02 15.23 26.81
C ARG A 221 -3.54 14.07 25.97
N ILE A 222 -3.84 14.06 24.66
CA ILE A 222 -3.32 13.05 23.73
C ILE A 222 -1.78 13.09 23.72
N SER A 223 -1.17 14.27 23.70
CA SER A 223 0.30 14.41 23.66
C SER A 223 1.01 13.84 24.90
N GLN A 224 0.27 13.60 25.98
CA GLN A 224 0.77 12.97 27.22
C GLN A 224 0.54 11.46 27.26
N CYS A 225 -0.09 10.87 26.22
CA CYS A 225 -0.26 9.43 26.16
C CYS A 225 1.10 8.74 25.98
N GLU A 226 1.45 7.89 26.94
CA GLU A 226 2.62 7.02 26.80
C GLU A 226 2.31 5.88 25.85
N VAL A 227 3.23 5.61 24.92
CA VAL A 227 3.16 4.50 23.95
C VAL A 227 4.46 3.70 24.01
N PRO A 228 4.42 2.38 23.76
CA PRO A 228 5.63 1.58 23.76
C PRO A 228 6.51 1.86 22.53
N GLU A 229 7.83 1.76 22.72
CA GLU A 229 8.77 1.72 21.61
C GLU A 229 8.76 0.37 20.90
N GLN A 230 8.49 -0.71 21.65
CA GLN A 230 8.34 -2.08 21.15
C GLN A 230 7.14 -2.77 21.81
N PRO A 231 6.14 -3.18 21.04
CA PRO A 231 5.98 -2.97 19.59
C PRO A 231 5.79 -1.48 19.26
N ARG A 232 6.43 -1.01 18.18
CA ARG A 232 6.42 0.41 17.82
C ARG A 232 4.98 0.90 17.64
N THR A 233 4.62 1.89 18.47
CA THR A 233 3.30 2.51 18.49
C THR A 233 3.47 4.02 18.46
N THR A 234 2.65 4.71 17.69
CA THR A 234 2.75 6.16 17.48
C THR A 234 1.38 6.79 17.35
N PHE A 235 1.31 8.09 17.58
CA PHE A 235 0.13 8.90 17.27
C PHE A 235 0.55 10.29 16.76
N ASN A 236 -0.34 10.92 16.00
CA ASN A 236 -0.12 12.27 15.47
C ASN A 236 -1.47 12.97 15.22
N VAL A 237 -1.58 14.21 15.65
CA VAL A 237 -2.64 15.11 15.19
C VAL A 237 -2.11 15.85 13.96
N GLY A 238 -2.54 15.42 12.78
CA GLY A 238 -2.01 15.88 11.51
C GLY A 238 -2.62 17.19 11.01
N THR A 239 -3.88 17.44 11.38
CA THR A 239 -4.60 18.66 11.00
C THR A 239 -5.44 19.18 12.15
N ILE A 240 -5.61 20.50 12.21
CA ILE A 240 -6.53 21.19 13.10
C ILE A 240 -7.15 22.38 12.38
N ALA A 241 -8.44 22.60 12.55
CA ALA A 241 -9.18 23.75 12.01
C ALA A 241 -10.29 24.17 12.97
N GLY A 242 -10.70 25.44 12.94
CA GLY A 242 -11.83 25.91 13.75
C GLY A 242 -11.90 27.43 13.91
N GLY A 243 -13.07 27.88 14.40
CA GLY A 243 -13.36 29.30 14.59
C GLY A 243 -13.65 30.05 13.29
N THR A 244 -14.05 31.31 13.44
CA THR A 244 -14.42 32.20 12.30
C THR A 244 -13.70 33.55 12.35
N SER A 245 -13.44 34.08 13.54
CA SER A 245 -12.84 35.39 13.72
C SER A 245 -12.19 35.51 15.10
N VAL A 246 -11.20 36.40 15.23
CA VAL A 246 -10.41 36.56 16.46
C VAL A 246 -11.25 37.01 17.67
N ASN A 247 -12.36 37.70 17.44
CA ASN A 247 -13.25 38.21 18.49
C ASN A 247 -14.55 37.39 18.67
N THR A 248 -14.56 36.18 18.16
CA THR A 248 -15.66 35.21 18.29
C THR A 248 -15.18 34.01 19.11
N ILE A 249 -15.95 33.61 20.14
CA ILE A 249 -15.77 32.34 20.82
C ILE A 249 -16.17 31.23 19.84
N ALA A 250 -15.30 30.28 19.56
CA ALA A 250 -15.50 29.30 18.50
C ALA A 250 -16.64 28.33 18.80
N GLU A 251 -17.59 28.24 17.87
CA GLU A 251 -18.71 27.28 17.92
C GLU A 251 -18.31 25.88 17.47
N ALA A 252 -17.29 25.78 16.59
CA ALA A 252 -16.82 24.50 16.07
C ALA A 252 -15.30 24.49 15.89
N ALA A 253 -14.71 23.34 16.13
CA ALA A 253 -13.32 23.03 15.81
C ALA A 253 -13.17 21.52 15.51
N GLU A 254 -12.24 21.17 14.65
CA GLU A 254 -12.01 19.77 14.27
C GLU A 254 -10.53 19.45 14.13
N MET A 255 -10.19 18.17 14.26
CA MET A 255 -8.85 17.64 13.99
C MET A 255 -8.91 16.27 13.32
N LEU A 256 -7.81 15.91 12.64
CA LEU A 256 -7.56 14.54 12.21
C LEU A 256 -6.45 13.94 13.06
N LEU A 257 -6.76 12.82 13.69
CA LEU A 257 -5.87 12.03 14.52
C LEU A 257 -5.51 10.73 13.78
N ASP A 258 -4.20 10.43 13.69
CA ASP A 258 -3.65 9.18 13.17
C ASP A 258 -2.95 8.43 14.32
N MET A 259 -3.37 7.21 14.58
CA MET A 259 -2.76 6.29 15.56
C MET A 259 -2.25 5.08 14.83
N ARG A 260 -1.02 4.66 15.07
CA ARG A 260 -0.38 3.54 14.37
C ARG A 260 0.30 2.57 15.31
N SER A 261 0.27 1.29 14.96
CA SER A 261 1.08 0.26 15.62
C SER A 261 1.36 -0.92 14.71
N VAL A 262 2.45 -1.63 14.96
CA VAL A 262 2.72 -2.96 14.39
C VAL A 262 1.97 -4.07 15.14
N SER A 263 1.32 -3.74 16.27
CA SER A 263 0.49 -4.66 17.10
C SER A 263 -0.96 -4.19 17.09
N ALA A 264 -1.87 -5.07 16.74
CA ALA A 264 -3.31 -4.81 16.82
C ALA A 264 -3.78 -4.52 18.25
N GLU A 265 -3.19 -5.21 19.23
CA GLU A 265 -3.51 -5.01 20.67
C GLU A 265 -3.09 -3.61 21.12
N GLU A 266 -1.87 -3.17 20.81
CA GLU A 266 -1.38 -1.86 21.21
C GLU A 266 -2.15 -0.74 20.48
N LEU A 267 -2.52 -0.94 19.22
CA LEU A 267 -3.35 0.01 18.50
C LEU A 267 -4.72 0.19 19.15
N THR A 268 -5.38 -0.92 19.50
CA THR A 268 -6.67 -0.92 20.22
C THR A 268 -6.52 -0.30 21.62
N ARG A 269 -5.43 -0.58 22.31
CA ARG A 269 -5.16 -0.02 23.65
C ARG A 269 -4.98 1.50 23.58
N LEU A 270 -4.23 1.99 22.60
CA LEU A 270 -4.04 3.42 22.36
C LEU A 270 -5.37 4.10 22.01
N GLU A 271 -6.15 3.52 21.11
CA GLU A 271 -7.48 4.04 20.77
C GLU A 271 -8.37 4.14 22.01
N THR A 272 -8.46 3.05 22.78
CA THR A 272 -9.29 3.01 24.01
C THR A 272 -8.88 4.13 24.97
N ARG A 273 -7.57 4.33 25.18
CA ARG A 273 -7.04 5.39 26.05
C ARG A 273 -7.42 6.77 25.54
N VAL A 274 -7.23 7.04 24.26
CA VAL A 274 -7.57 8.33 23.66
C VAL A 274 -9.06 8.60 23.73
N MET A 275 -9.90 7.62 23.40
CA MET A 275 -11.35 7.78 23.42
C MET A 275 -11.90 8.00 24.84
N ALA A 276 -11.23 7.48 25.86
CA ALA A 276 -11.59 7.71 27.26
C ALA A 276 -11.32 9.14 27.75
N LEU A 277 -10.48 9.92 27.06
CA LEU A 277 -10.21 11.32 27.39
C LEU A 277 -11.37 12.24 26.99
N LEU A 278 -12.14 11.89 25.94
CA LEU A 278 -13.12 12.79 25.32
C LEU A 278 -14.27 13.16 26.28
N PRO A 279 -14.91 12.21 27.00
CA PRO A 279 -16.01 12.55 27.93
C PRO A 279 -15.59 13.46 29.07
N ASP A 280 -14.34 13.39 29.52
CA ASP A 280 -13.84 14.26 30.57
C ASP A 280 -13.67 15.70 30.07
N VAL A 281 -13.18 15.88 28.83
CA VAL A 281 -13.10 17.21 28.20
C VAL A 281 -14.48 17.76 27.90
N GLU A 282 -15.45 16.96 27.43
CA GLU A 282 -16.83 17.38 27.21
C GLU A 282 -17.42 18.00 28.50
N ARG A 283 -17.25 17.31 29.62
CA ARG A 283 -17.76 17.72 30.93
C ARG A 283 -17.06 18.98 31.46
N GLU A 284 -15.76 19.01 31.37
CA GLU A 284 -14.93 20.13 31.89
C GLU A 284 -15.14 21.43 31.13
N TYR A 285 -15.26 21.33 29.78
CA TYR A 285 -15.39 22.50 28.92
C TYR A 285 -16.84 22.85 28.53
N GLY A 286 -17.81 22.01 28.88
CA GLY A 286 -19.23 22.23 28.56
C GLY A 286 -19.49 22.16 27.03
N VAL A 287 -18.81 21.28 26.33
CA VAL A 287 -18.90 21.13 24.87
C VAL A 287 -19.43 19.75 24.48
N HIS A 288 -19.73 19.55 23.20
CA HIS A 288 -20.03 18.24 22.64
C HIS A 288 -18.94 17.79 21.68
N ILE A 289 -18.47 16.52 21.82
CA ILE A 289 -17.39 15.95 21.00
C ILE A 289 -17.92 14.77 20.18
N GLU A 290 -17.90 14.94 18.88
CA GLU A 290 -18.20 13.88 17.91
C GLU A 290 -16.88 13.22 17.44
N ARG A 291 -16.92 11.90 17.23
CA ARG A 291 -15.82 11.14 16.65
C ARG A 291 -16.31 10.35 15.45
N GLN A 292 -15.55 10.38 14.37
CA GLN A 292 -15.80 9.61 13.15
C GLN A 292 -14.54 8.85 12.78
N LEU A 293 -14.65 7.52 12.66
CA LEU A 293 -13.58 6.71 12.10
C LEU A 293 -13.48 7.00 10.59
N VAL A 294 -12.32 7.45 10.12
CA VAL A 294 -12.05 7.82 8.72
C VAL A 294 -10.98 6.97 8.08
N GLY A 295 -10.41 6.01 8.81
CA GLY A 295 -9.47 5.01 8.33
C GLY A 295 -9.25 3.92 9.37
N ASP A 296 -9.25 2.67 8.89
CA ASP A 296 -9.06 1.46 9.70
C ASP A 296 -8.22 0.47 8.90
N ARG A 297 -6.88 0.62 9.00
CA ARG A 297 -5.93 -0.31 8.40
C ARG A 297 -5.50 -1.33 9.44
N PRO A 298 -5.72 -2.64 9.24
CA PRO A 298 -5.37 -3.64 10.24
C PRO A 298 -3.85 -3.74 10.41
N ALA A 299 -3.38 -4.00 11.63
CA ALA A 299 -2.01 -4.41 11.87
C ALA A 299 -1.83 -5.88 11.49
N GLY A 300 -0.67 -6.21 10.89
CA GLY A 300 -0.34 -7.58 10.49
C GLY A 300 0.89 -8.12 11.21
N SER A 301 0.94 -9.44 11.43
CA SER A 301 2.08 -10.14 12.00
C SER A 301 3.02 -10.64 10.90
N LYS A 302 4.33 -10.66 11.19
CA LYS A 302 5.35 -11.27 10.32
C LYS A 302 5.64 -12.74 10.65
N ALA A 303 4.97 -13.34 11.61
CA ALA A 303 5.29 -14.67 12.11
C ALA A 303 5.29 -15.73 11.01
N ASP A 304 4.32 -15.66 10.10
CA ASP A 304 4.12 -16.65 9.05
C ASP A 304 4.83 -16.31 7.73
N THR A 305 5.57 -15.20 7.69
CA THR A 305 6.23 -14.70 6.46
C THR A 305 7.71 -15.09 6.35
N ALA A 306 8.30 -15.68 7.39
CA ALA A 306 9.73 -15.94 7.46
C ALA A 306 10.27 -16.75 6.26
N TRP A 307 9.49 -17.72 5.75
CA TRP A 307 9.86 -18.52 4.59
C TRP A 307 9.93 -17.68 3.31
N MET A 308 9.02 -16.71 3.14
CA MET A 308 9.02 -15.78 1.99
C MET A 308 10.23 -14.83 2.07
N VAL A 309 10.44 -14.21 3.23
CA VAL A 309 11.58 -13.31 3.48
C VAL A 309 12.91 -14.03 3.21
N ASN A 310 13.09 -15.26 3.72
CA ASN A 310 14.30 -16.03 3.50
C ASN A 310 14.50 -16.41 2.02
N THR A 311 13.42 -16.69 1.30
CA THR A 311 13.47 -16.97 -0.14
C THR A 311 13.90 -15.72 -0.91
N ILE A 312 13.31 -14.54 -0.60
CA ILE A 312 13.65 -13.28 -1.26
C ILE A 312 15.08 -12.85 -0.93
N ARG A 313 15.56 -13.08 0.30
CA ARG A 313 16.98 -12.85 0.66
C ARG A 313 17.93 -13.65 -0.21
N GLN A 314 17.59 -14.91 -0.53
CA GLN A 314 18.41 -15.73 -1.45
C GLN A 314 18.38 -15.15 -2.88
N VAL A 315 17.25 -14.61 -3.33
CA VAL A 315 17.16 -13.90 -4.62
C VAL A 315 18.03 -12.65 -4.60
N HIS A 316 17.93 -11.83 -3.54
CA HIS A 316 18.79 -10.65 -3.40
C HIS A 316 20.26 -10.99 -3.41
N GLN A 317 20.67 -12.03 -2.67
CA GLN A 317 22.06 -12.50 -2.65
C GLN A 317 22.53 -12.94 -4.05
N ALA A 318 21.68 -13.63 -4.82
CA ALA A 318 21.99 -14.10 -6.16
C ALA A 318 22.11 -12.96 -7.20
N LEU A 319 21.49 -11.81 -6.92
CA LEU A 319 21.52 -10.61 -7.75
C LEU A 319 22.42 -9.49 -7.21
N ASP A 320 23.21 -9.78 -6.16
CA ASP A 320 24.05 -8.79 -5.46
C ASP A 320 23.29 -7.55 -4.96
N LEU A 321 22.04 -7.77 -4.51
CA LEU A 321 21.18 -6.73 -3.93
C LEU A 321 21.33 -6.66 -2.42
N GLN A 322 21.45 -5.44 -1.89
CA GLN A 322 21.37 -5.21 -0.45
C GLN A 322 19.93 -5.38 0.03
N THR A 323 19.75 -6.17 1.11
CA THR A 323 18.42 -6.43 1.68
C THR A 323 18.13 -5.53 2.88
N GLN A 324 17.00 -4.83 2.85
CA GLN A 324 16.44 -4.12 3.99
C GLN A 324 15.06 -4.69 4.31
N VAL A 325 14.85 -5.14 5.55
CA VAL A 325 13.55 -5.64 6.02
C VAL A 325 12.94 -4.57 6.94
N ASN A 326 11.68 -4.22 6.70
CA ASN A 326 10.98 -3.18 7.43
C ASN A 326 9.50 -3.50 7.66
N ALA A 327 8.84 -2.66 8.44
CA ALA A 327 7.39 -2.61 8.56
C ALA A 327 6.86 -1.38 7.80
N ALA A 328 5.74 -1.52 7.11
CA ALA A 328 5.05 -0.42 6.44
C ALA A 328 3.52 -0.63 6.44
N SER A 329 2.78 0.41 6.11
CA SER A 329 1.32 0.32 5.93
C SER A 329 1.04 0.23 4.44
N THR A 330 0.66 -0.94 3.96
CA THR A 330 0.46 -1.27 2.54
C THR A 330 -0.70 -2.24 2.38
N ASN A 331 -1.00 -2.63 1.16
CA ASN A 331 -1.99 -3.67 0.87
C ASN A 331 -1.72 -5.00 1.59
N ALA A 332 -0.46 -5.32 1.91
CA ALA A 332 -0.12 -6.52 2.66
C ALA A 332 -0.70 -6.57 4.09
N ASN A 333 -1.11 -5.42 4.65
CA ASN A 333 -1.75 -5.37 5.97
C ASN A 333 -2.97 -6.29 6.05
N VAL A 334 -3.78 -6.32 4.98
CA VAL A 334 -5.04 -7.08 4.97
C VAL A 334 -4.80 -8.59 5.02
N PRO A 335 -4.06 -9.22 4.09
CA PRO A 335 -3.78 -10.66 4.19
C PRO A 335 -3.01 -11.04 5.47
N LEU A 336 -2.04 -10.23 5.90
CA LEU A 336 -1.31 -10.48 7.15
C LEU A 336 -2.22 -10.52 8.37
N SER A 337 -3.20 -9.62 8.45
CA SER A 337 -4.18 -9.60 9.55
C SER A 337 -5.13 -10.81 9.53
N GLN A 338 -5.26 -11.47 8.38
CA GLN A 338 -6.06 -12.69 8.19
C GLN A 338 -5.26 -13.98 8.40
N GLY A 339 -3.98 -13.88 8.79
CA GLY A 339 -3.08 -15.01 8.93
C GLY A 339 -2.60 -15.61 7.61
N ILE A 340 -2.77 -14.88 6.50
CA ILE A 340 -2.25 -15.26 5.19
C ILE A 340 -0.86 -14.67 5.01
N PRO A 341 0.18 -15.49 4.77
CA PRO A 341 1.54 -14.98 4.55
C PRO A 341 1.58 -13.95 3.43
N ALA A 342 2.15 -12.78 3.69
CA ALA A 342 2.26 -11.72 2.71
C ALA A 342 3.57 -10.94 2.89
N VAL A 343 4.20 -10.57 1.80
CA VAL A 343 5.36 -9.68 1.77
C VAL A 343 5.20 -8.65 0.66
N VAL A 344 5.91 -7.53 0.82
CA VAL A 344 5.97 -6.48 -0.18
C VAL A 344 7.40 -6.33 -0.68
N ILE A 345 7.58 -6.19 -1.98
CA ILE A 345 8.86 -5.84 -2.62
C ILE A 345 8.64 -4.76 -3.68
N GLY A 346 9.67 -3.93 -3.90
CA GLY A 346 9.67 -2.95 -4.99
C GLY A 346 10.57 -3.35 -6.13
N THR A 347 10.37 -2.76 -7.30
CA THR A 347 11.06 -3.12 -8.55
C THR A 347 11.93 -1.99 -9.13
N TYR A 348 12.06 -0.88 -8.45
CA TYR A 348 12.84 0.28 -8.90
C TYR A 348 13.61 0.93 -7.74
N THR A 349 14.58 1.76 -8.07
CA THR A 349 15.17 2.73 -7.14
C THR A 349 14.74 4.14 -7.53
N GLY A 350 14.51 5.00 -6.54
CA GLY A 350 14.01 6.35 -6.81
C GLY A 350 13.95 7.21 -5.55
N LYS A 351 13.44 8.41 -5.70
CA LYS A 351 13.22 9.36 -4.58
C LYS A 351 12.01 10.24 -4.83
N GLY A 352 11.55 10.85 -3.75
CA GLY A 352 10.50 11.87 -3.83
C GLY A 352 9.08 11.30 -3.83
N THR A 353 8.88 10.06 -3.37
CA THR A 353 7.54 9.48 -3.15
C THR A 353 6.60 10.50 -2.51
N HIS A 354 5.39 10.66 -3.04
CA HIS A 354 4.38 11.64 -2.65
C HIS A 354 4.76 13.12 -2.93
N ARG A 355 5.76 13.36 -3.80
CA ARG A 355 6.14 14.70 -4.26
C ARG A 355 5.93 14.87 -5.76
N LEU A 356 5.72 16.10 -6.20
CA LEU A 356 5.57 16.41 -7.63
C LEU A 356 6.84 16.09 -8.43
N GLU A 357 8.01 16.11 -7.78
CA GLU A 357 9.33 15.81 -8.36
C GLU A 357 9.74 14.34 -8.12
N GLU A 358 8.81 13.46 -7.87
CA GLU A 358 9.09 12.03 -7.76
C GLU A 358 9.79 11.51 -9.01
N TRP A 359 10.83 10.71 -8.82
CA TRP A 359 11.57 10.11 -9.93
C TRP A 359 12.04 8.70 -9.63
N ILE A 360 12.16 7.91 -10.68
CA ILE A 360 12.78 6.58 -10.65
C ILE A 360 14.03 6.55 -11.50
N ASP A 361 15.01 5.73 -11.11
CA ASP A 361 16.18 5.39 -11.90
C ASP A 361 15.78 4.35 -12.95
N GLU A 362 15.75 4.76 -14.20
CA GLU A 362 15.25 3.94 -15.30
C GLU A 362 16.01 2.61 -15.44
N PRO A 363 17.37 2.57 -15.42
CA PRO A 363 18.10 1.30 -15.48
C PRO A 363 17.81 0.34 -14.33
N SER A 364 17.44 0.85 -13.15
CA SER A 364 17.16 0.01 -11.98
C SER A 364 15.98 -0.95 -12.18
N VAL A 365 15.06 -0.59 -13.08
CA VAL A 365 13.87 -1.39 -13.38
C VAL A 365 14.25 -2.74 -14.01
N ILE A 366 15.36 -2.82 -14.77
CA ILE A 366 15.88 -4.08 -15.32
C ILE A 366 16.22 -5.05 -14.18
N LEU A 367 16.96 -4.58 -13.18
CA LEU A 367 17.34 -5.39 -12.02
C LEU A 367 16.12 -5.76 -11.18
N GLY A 368 15.17 -4.80 -11.03
CA GLY A 368 13.89 -5.03 -10.37
C GLY A 368 13.06 -6.12 -11.05
N MET A 369 13.00 -6.14 -12.38
CA MET A 369 12.34 -7.20 -13.14
C MET A 369 13.03 -8.57 -12.95
N LYS A 370 14.37 -8.63 -12.96
CA LYS A 370 15.09 -9.87 -12.67
C LYS A 370 14.79 -10.38 -11.25
N GLN A 371 14.78 -9.49 -10.27
CA GLN A 371 14.36 -9.80 -8.90
C GLN A 371 12.93 -10.36 -8.88
N LEU A 372 11.97 -9.71 -9.56
CA LEU A 372 10.57 -10.10 -9.56
C LEU A 372 10.38 -11.50 -10.17
N VAL A 373 10.99 -11.77 -11.32
CA VAL A 373 10.95 -13.09 -11.98
C VAL A 373 11.45 -14.19 -11.05
N LEU A 374 12.65 -14.01 -10.47
CA LEU A 374 13.22 -15.02 -9.55
C LEU A 374 12.40 -15.18 -8.28
N THR A 375 11.89 -14.09 -7.73
CA THR A 375 11.07 -14.11 -6.51
C THR A 375 9.80 -14.92 -6.74
N VAL A 376 9.07 -14.64 -7.81
CA VAL A 376 7.83 -15.35 -8.12
C VAL A 376 8.08 -16.84 -8.33
N LEU A 377 9.08 -17.22 -9.13
CA LEU A 377 9.42 -18.62 -9.38
C LEU A 377 9.87 -19.33 -8.10
N ALA A 378 10.75 -18.70 -7.30
CA ALA A 378 11.28 -19.31 -6.08
C ALA A 378 10.20 -19.49 -5.01
N LEU A 379 9.31 -18.51 -4.82
CA LEU A 379 8.19 -18.62 -3.87
C LEU A 379 7.21 -19.73 -4.30
N GLN A 380 6.89 -19.81 -5.57
CA GLN A 380 6.01 -20.83 -6.12
C GLN A 380 6.59 -22.25 -5.94
N GLN A 381 7.87 -22.46 -6.27
CA GLN A 381 8.53 -23.75 -6.07
C GLN A 381 8.56 -24.16 -4.61
N ARG A 382 8.87 -23.22 -3.71
CA ARG A 382 8.92 -23.49 -2.27
C ARG A 382 7.54 -23.82 -1.68
N ALA A 383 6.50 -23.07 -2.07
CA ALA A 383 5.13 -23.33 -1.62
C ALA A 383 4.61 -24.69 -2.12
N SER A 384 4.98 -25.11 -3.34
CA SER A 384 4.62 -26.43 -3.88
C SER A 384 5.33 -27.56 -3.14
N GLY A 385 6.62 -27.40 -2.81
CA GLY A 385 7.40 -28.41 -2.07
C GLY A 385 6.92 -28.66 -0.65
N SER A 386 6.27 -27.68 -0.01
CA SER A 386 5.71 -27.84 1.33
C SER A 386 4.36 -28.59 1.37
N ARG A 387 3.76 -28.85 0.21
CA ARG A 387 2.48 -29.61 0.05
C ARG A 387 2.67 -31.07 -0.32
N THR A 388 3.91 -31.49 -0.56
CA THR A 388 4.19 -32.95 -0.77
C THR A 388 4.02 -33.67 0.57
N PRO A 389 3.20 -34.74 0.65
CA PRO A 389 2.85 -35.42 1.90
C PRO A 389 4.03 -36.06 2.62
#